data_a080ff2f59b3c5036e99f4ee85d251d6
#
_entry.id   a080ff2f59b3c5036e99f4ee85d251d6
#
_cell.length_a   1.000
_cell.length_b   1.000
_cell.length_c   1.000
_cell.angle_alpha   90.00
_cell.angle_beta   90.00
_cell.angle_gamma   90.00
#
_symmetry.space_group_name_H-M   'P 1'
#
loop_
_entity.id
_entity.type
_entity.pdbx_description
1 polymer ?
#
loop_
_entity_poly.entity_id
_entity_poly.type
_entity_poly.pdbx_seq_one_letter_code
_entity_poly.pdbx_strand_id
1 'polypeptide(L)'
;MIESKIVKRIHELTLENEKFDVAIDATVGNGYDTLFLANHFKKVIGIDIQPLAIKRSKEKTNHLENVSLFLDDFNNIKNYKYANLIVFNLGFLPGSNRKVKTQDYTSDKAIINAYQILDGTLLIAAYIQHDGGYQEFLNLCKSLESNNIKYTLEDDFDNKEKLIIIKKGAVKKLN
;
A
#
# COMPACT_ATOMS: atom_id res chain seq x y z
N MET A 1 -12.15 1.67 17.99
CA MET A 1 -11.78 0.50 17.13
C MET A 1 -10.34 0.15 17.48
N ILE A 2 -10.07 -1.10 17.85
CA ILE A 2 -8.68 -1.52 18.16
C ILE A 2 -7.97 -1.66 16.81
N GLU A 3 -6.92 -0.88 16.61
CA GLU A 3 -6.05 -0.96 15.44
C GLU A 3 -5.34 -2.32 15.40
N SER A 4 -5.28 -2.97 14.23
CA SER A 4 -4.57 -4.25 14.11
C SER A 4 -3.06 -4.06 14.30
N LYS A 5 -2.35 -5.12 14.75
CA LYS A 5 -0.89 -5.05 14.97
C LYS A 5 -0.13 -4.65 13.70
N ILE A 6 -0.55 -5.16 12.54
CA ILE A 6 0.13 -4.84 11.27
C ILE A 6 -0.10 -3.39 10.86
N VAL A 7 -1.31 -2.84 11.03
CA VAL A 7 -1.60 -1.42 10.74
C VAL A 7 -0.77 -0.52 11.64
N LYS A 8 -0.72 -0.82 12.94
CA LYS A 8 0.14 -0.09 13.88
C LYS A 8 1.60 -0.11 13.42
N ARG A 9 2.10 -1.29 12.98
CA ARG A 9 3.48 -1.41 12.50
C ARG A 9 3.72 -0.62 11.22
N ILE A 10 2.76 -0.58 10.29
CA ILE A 10 2.80 0.27 9.09
C ILE A 10 2.93 1.75 9.48
N HIS A 11 2.13 2.20 10.47
CA HIS A 11 2.19 3.58 10.95
C HIS A 11 3.54 3.91 11.59
N GLU A 12 4.11 3.01 12.41
CA GLU A 12 5.46 3.18 12.96
C GLU A 12 6.52 3.32 11.86
N LEU A 13 6.53 2.41 10.88
CA LEU A 13 7.47 2.43 9.76
C LEU A 13 7.28 3.66 8.85
N THR A 14 6.05 4.15 8.73
CA THR A 14 5.75 5.40 8.02
C THR A 14 6.47 6.58 8.65
N LEU A 15 6.52 6.64 9.98
CA LEU A 15 7.19 7.72 10.72
C LEU A 15 8.73 7.62 10.66
N GLU A 16 9.27 6.45 10.34
CA GLU A 16 10.71 6.25 10.10
C GLU A 16 11.17 6.73 8.71
N ASN A 17 10.24 7.17 7.83
CA ASN A 17 10.59 7.60 6.49
C ASN A 17 11.43 8.89 6.52
N GLU A 18 12.37 9.06 5.58
CA GLU A 18 13.26 10.23 5.54
C GLU A 18 12.62 11.45 4.88
N LYS A 19 11.63 11.23 4.02
CA LYS A 19 10.97 12.25 3.20
C LYS A 19 9.46 12.12 3.31
N PHE A 20 8.78 13.24 3.45
CA PHE A 20 7.35 13.33 3.66
C PHE A 20 6.65 14.21 2.60
N ASP A 21 7.13 14.20 1.35
CA ASP A 21 6.52 15.01 0.29
C ASP A 21 5.28 14.34 -0.29
N VAL A 22 5.38 13.09 -0.76
CA VAL A 22 4.27 12.37 -1.40
C VAL A 22 4.13 10.97 -0.84
N ALA A 23 2.93 10.62 -0.36
CA ALA A 23 2.54 9.25 -0.06
C ALA A 23 1.44 8.77 -1.01
N ILE A 24 1.45 7.47 -1.33
CA ILE A 24 0.39 6.79 -2.05
C ILE A 24 -0.19 5.68 -1.17
N ASP A 25 -1.49 5.77 -0.88
CA ASP A 25 -2.29 4.69 -0.34
C ASP A 25 -2.94 3.95 -1.53
N ALA A 26 -2.37 2.80 -1.90
CA ALA A 26 -2.78 2.07 -3.09
C ALA A 26 -4.03 1.20 -2.88
N THR A 27 -4.56 1.16 -1.64
CA THR A 27 -5.71 0.35 -1.22
C THR A 27 -6.49 1.07 -0.13
N VAL A 28 -7.13 2.16 -0.49
CA VAL A 28 -7.73 3.15 0.43
C VAL A 28 -8.72 2.54 1.44
N GLY A 29 -9.55 1.60 1.00
CA GLY A 29 -10.52 0.94 1.86
C GLY A 29 -11.43 1.90 2.62
N ASN A 30 -11.38 1.87 3.95
CA ASN A 30 -12.17 2.75 4.80
C ASN A 30 -11.50 4.13 5.03
N GLY A 31 -10.32 4.39 4.47
CA GLY A 31 -9.62 5.68 4.52
C GLY A 31 -8.92 6.02 5.82
N TYR A 32 -8.69 5.05 6.71
CA TYR A 32 -7.97 5.29 7.97
C TYR A 32 -6.47 5.52 7.72
N ASP A 33 -5.85 4.70 6.88
CA ASP A 33 -4.45 4.87 6.50
C ASP A 33 -4.25 6.14 5.68
N THR A 34 -5.16 6.43 4.74
CA THR A 34 -5.17 7.70 3.98
C THR A 34 -5.19 8.91 4.92
N LEU A 35 -6.06 8.89 5.95
CA LEU A 35 -6.15 9.96 6.96
C LEU A 35 -4.84 10.07 7.78
N PHE A 36 -4.29 8.94 8.22
CA PHE A 36 -3.01 8.93 8.93
C PHE A 36 -1.89 9.53 8.08
N LEU A 37 -1.75 9.10 6.83
CA LEU A 37 -0.75 9.62 5.90
C LEU A 37 -0.91 11.13 5.66
N ALA A 38 -2.15 11.61 5.55
CA ALA A 38 -2.43 13.02 5.30
C ALA A 38 -2.01 13.95 6.45
N ASN A 39 -1.93 13.43 7.67
CA ASN A 39 -1.41 14.18 8.81
C ASN A 39 0.14 14.30 8.81
N HIS A 40 0.83 13.52 7.98
CA HIS A 40 2.30 13.46 7.99
C HIS A 40 2.94 13.88 6.65
N PHE A 41 2.26 13.68 5.53
CA PHE A 41 2.78 14.00 4.19
C PHE A 41 2.20 15.29 3.63
N LYS A 42 3.00 16.00 2.83
CA LYS A 42 2.56 17.22 2.13
C LYS A 42 1.46 16.92 1.11
N LYS A 43 1.48 15.74 0.50
CA LYS A 43 0.49 15.27 -0.46
C LYS A 43 0.23 13.78 -0.28
N VAL A 44 -1.04 13.40 -0.28
CA VAL A 44 -1.47 12.00 -0.27
C VAL A 44 -2.34 11.71 -1.48
N ILE A 45 -2.04 10.62 -2.15
CA ILE A 45 -2.80 10.06 -3.26
C ILE A 45 -3.42 8.76 -2.77
N GLY A 46 -4.74 8.65 -2.76
CA GLY A 46 -5.45 7.43 -2.43
C GLY A 46 -6.07 6.80 -3.67
N ILE A 47 -5.87 5.50 -3.84
CA ILE A 47 -6.37 4.73 -4.98
C ILE A 47 -7.20 3.56 -4.46
N ASP A 48 -8.38 3.35 -5.04
CA ASP A 48 -9.17 2.14 -4.82
C ASP A 48 -10.06 1.87 -6.02
N ILE A 49 -10.26 0.61 -6.35
CA ILE A 49 -11.14 0.18 -7.43
C ILE A 49 -12.62 0.21 -7.03
N GLN A 50 -12.91 0.28 -5.72
CA GLN A 50 -14.25 0.22 -5.19
C GLN A 50 -14.81 1.62 -4.94
N PRO A 51 -15.95 2.00 -5.59
CA PRO A 51 -16.58 3.31 -5.35
C PRO A 51 -16.93 3.57 -3.88
N LEU A 52 -17.28 2.50 -3.15
CA LEU A 52 -17.61 2.59 -1.72
C LEU A 52 -16.41 2.99 -0.86
N ALA A 53 -15.21 2.47 -1.18
CA ALA A 53 -13.97 2.82 -0.52
C ALA A 53 -13.65 4.32 -0.72
N ILE A 54 -13.71 4.78 -1.96
CA ILE A 54 -13.51 6.20 -2.30
C ILE A 54 -14.52 7.10 -1.57
N LYS A 55 -15.80 6.70 -1.55
CA LYS A 55 -16.83 7.46 -0.82
C LYS A 55 -16.51 7.58 0.68
N ARG A 56 -16.23 6.44 1.35
CA ARG A 56 -15.94 6.40 2.80
C ARG A 56 -14.67 7.19 3.15
N SER A 57 -13.64 7.09 2.31
CA SER A 57 -12.41 7.84 2.51
C SER A 57 -12.62 9.33 2.32
N LYS A 58 -13.41 9.73 1.30
CA LYS A 58 -13.76 11.14 1.07
C LYS A 58 -14.51 11.74 2.26
N GLU A 59 -15.45 11.00 2.87
CA GLU A 59 -16.17 11.45 4.06
C GLU A 59 -15.21 11.71 5.24
N LYS A 60 -14.13 10.94 5.37
CA LYS A 60 -13.10 11.10 6.41
C LYS A 60 -12.12 12.24 6.15
N THR A 61 -11.78 12.46 4.88
CA THR A 61 -10.67 13.34 4.49
C THR A 61 -11.11 14.63 3.81
N ASN A 62 -12.43 14.91 3.71
CA ASN A 62 -12.98 16.07 3.01
C ASN A 62 -12.56 17.44 3.57
N HIS A 63 -12.06 17.46 4.80
CA HIS A 63 -11.53 18.65 5.47
C HIS A 63 -10.03 18.87 5.21
N LEU A 64 -9.37 17.97 4.49
CA LEU A 64 -7.94 17.99 4.20
C LEU A 64 -7.70 18.37 2.73
N GLU A 65 -6.89 19.41 2.51
CA GLU A 65 -6.57 19.92 1.17
C GLU A 65 -5.47 19.12 0.46
N ASN A 66 -4.70 18.34 1.21
CA ASN A 66 -3.55 17.58 0.71
C ASN A 66 -3.88 16.16 0.25
N VAL A 67 -5.16 15.76 0.24
CA VAL A 67 -5.62 14.43 -0.18
C VAL A 67 -6.28 14.47 -1.55
N SER A 68 -5.84 13.59 -2.44
CA SER A 68 -6.48 13.35 -3.75
C SER A 68 -6.87 11.88 -3.84
N LEU A 69 -8.16 11.59 -4.05
CA LEU A 69 -8.71 10.23 -4.13
C LEU A 69 -9.11 9.90 -5.57
N PHE A 70 -8.72 8.70 -6.02
CA PHE A 70 -8.96 8.23 -7.38
C PHE A 70 -9.66 6.87 -7.36
N LEU A 71 -10.79 6.77 -8.07
CA LEU A 71 -11.41 5.49 -8.42
C LEU A 71 -10.60 4.90 -9.57
N ASP A 72 -9.59 4.11 -9.24
CA ASP A 72 -8.64 3.58 -10.21
C ASP A 72 -8.10 2.23 -9.74
N ASP A 73 -7.52 1.48 -10.66
CA ASP A 73 -6.84 0.23 -10.39
C ASP A 73 -5.38 0.52 -9.99
N PHE A 74 -4.91 -0.08 -8.91
CA PHE A 74 -3.51 0.07 -8.47
C PHE A 74 -2.48 -0.42 -9.51
N ASN A 75 -2.89 -1.22 -10.52
CA ASN A 75 -2.03 -1.56 -11.66
C ASN A 75 -1.61 -0.32 -12.48
N ASN A 76 -2.38 0.76 -12.39
CA ASN A 76 -2.09 2.04 -13.01
C ASN A 76 -1.18 2.96 -12.17
N ILE A 77 -0.59 2.44 -11.08
CA ILE A 77 0.18 3.24 -10.10
C ILE A 77 1.33 4.04 -10.73
N LYS A 78 1.89 3.60 -11.85
CA LYS A 78 2.90 4.37 -12.59
C LYS A 78 2.44 5.74 -13.08
N ASN A 79 1.14 5.93 -13.27
CA ASN A 79 0.59 7.20 -13.74
C ASN A 79 0.80 8.32 -12.72
N TYR A 80 1.04 7.98 -11.45
CA TYR A 80 1.28 8.94 -10.36
C TYR A 80 2.74 9.39 -10.24
N LYS A 81 3.65 8.79 -10.99
CA LYS A 81 5.02 9.19 -11.32
C LYS A 81 6.04 9.17 -10.18
N TYR A 82 5.68 9.48 -8.94
CA TYR A 82 6.63 9.61 -7.84
C TYR A 82 5.95 9.46 -6.48
N ALA A 83 6.62 8.79 -5.54
CA ALA A 83 6.23 8.75 -4.12
C ALA A 83 7.44 8.49 -3.21
N ASN A 84 7.40 9.02 -1.99
CA ASN A 84 8.35 8.70 -0.91
C ASN A 84 7.87 7.52 -0.08
N LEU A 85 6.58 7.33 0.01
CA LEU A 85 5.95 6.18 0.65
C LEU A 85 4.84 5.65 -0.22
N ILE A 86 4.77 4.31 -0.33
CA ILE A 86 3.63 3.63 -0.94
C ILE A 86 3.17 2.52 0.02
N VAL A 87 1.87 2.44 0.26
CA VAL A 87 1.27 1.43 1.13
C VAL A 87 0.27 0.59 0.34
N PHE A 88 0.38 -0.73 0.45
CA PHE A 88 -0.61 -1.70 -0.02
C PHE A 88 -1.13 -2.50 1.18
N ASN A 89 -2.44 -2.49 1.39
CA ASN A 89 -3.14 -3.40 2.29
C ASN A 89 -3.90 -4.42 1.43
N LEU A 90 -3.26 -5.55 1.10
CA LEU A 90 -3.79 -6.60 0.24
C LEU A 90 -4.77 -7.49 1.02
N GLY A 91 -5.95 -6.96 1.30
CA GLY A 91 -7.01 -7.61 2.06
C GLY A 91 -8.40 -7.28 1.51
N PHE A 92 -9.45 -7.70 2.23
CA PHE A 92 -10.83 -7.42 1.85
C PHE A 92 -11.34 -6.14 2.52
N LEU A 93 -12.09 -5.32 1.77
CA LEU A 93 -12.84 -4.21 2.36
C LEU A 93 -13.98 -4.78 3.21
N PRO A 94 -14.00 -4.55 4.54
CA PRO A 94 -15.10 -4.98 5.39
C PRO A 94 -16.45 -4.42 4.92
N GLY A 95 -17.42 -5.31 4.69
CA GLY A 95 -18.77 -4.92 4.25
C GLY A 95 -18.91 -4.69 2.74
N SER A 96 -17.91 -5.00 1.94
CA SER A 96 -18.04 -5.07 0.48
C SER A 96 -18.60 -6.42 0.04
N ASN A 97 -19.23 -6.44 -1.15
CA ASN A 97 -19.68 -7.70 -1.76
C ASN A 97 -18.44 -8.55 -2.07
N ARG A 98 -18.30 -9.71 -1.40
CA ARG A 98 -17.17 -10.64 -1.55
C ARG A 98 -16.94 -11.17 -2.98
N LYS A 99 -17.79 -10.77 -3.94
CA LYS A 99 -17.70 -11.16 -5.36
C LYS A 99 -16.64 -10.37 -6.15
N VAL A 100 -16.13 -9.27 -5.63
CA VAL A 100 -14.95 -8.61 -6.22
C VAL A 100 -13.72 -9.28 -5.60
N LYS A 101 -13.55 -10.56 -5.92
CA LYS A 101 -12.27 -11.24 -5.70
C LYS A 101 -11.28 -10.64 -6.68
N THR A 102 -10.09 -10.34 -6.20
CA THR A 102 -8.88 -10.08 -6.98
C THR A 102 -8.48 -11.36 -7.76
N GLN A 103 -9.39 -11.95 -8.53
CA GLN A 103 -9.20 -13.28 -9.13
C GLN A 103 -8.28 -13.29 -10.35
N ASP A 104 -7.92 -12.10 -10.90
CA ASP A 104 -7.03 -11.99 -12.07
C ASP A 104 -6.04 -10.82 -11.96
N TYR A 105 -5.95 -10.15 -10.81
CA TYR A 105 -5.00 -9.07 -10.60
C TYR A 105 -3.78 -9.60 -9.88
N THR A 106 -2.73 -9.81 -10.61
CA THR A 106 -1.43 -10.10 -10.05
C THR A 106 -0.91 -8.83 -9.36
N SER A 107 -1.11 -8.74 -8.03
CA SER A 107 -0.61 -7.65 -7.21
C SER A 107 0.91 -7.45 -7.37
N ASP A 108 1.62 -8.50 -7.75
CA ASP A 108 3.04 -8.49 -8.06
C ASP A 108 3.42 -7.46 -9.14
N LYS A 109 2.68 -7.39 -10.25
CA LYS A 109 2.92 -6.40 -11.32
C LYS A 109 2.73 -4.97 -10.81
N ALA A 110 1.69 -4.73 -10.04
CA ALA A 110 1.44 -3.41 -9.46
C ALA A 110 2.56 -3.01 -8.49
N ILE A 111 3.06 -3.94 -7.69
CA ILE A 111 4.14 -3.72 -6.74
C ILE A 111 5.46 -3.44 -7.43
N ILE A 112 5.80 -4.17 -8.52
CA ILE A 112 6.95 -3.86 -9.36
C ILE A 112 6.83 -2.45 -9.98
N ASN A 113 5.63 -2.08 -10.45
CA ASN A 113 5.36 -0.75 -10.96
C ASN A 113 5.50 0.33 -9.88
N ALA A 114 5.03 0.06 -8.66
CA ALA A 114 5.18 0.95 -7.51
C ALA A 114 6.67 1.17 -7.17
N TYR A 115 7.46 0.11 -7.19
CA TYR A 115 8.91 0.21 -6.97
C TYR A 115 9.60 1.12 -7.98
N GLN A 116 9.12 1.21 -9.22
CA GLN A 116 9.74 2.07 -10.24
C GLN A 116 9.60 3.56 -9.93
N ILE A 117 8.46 3.97 -9.34
CA ILE A 117 8.18 5.36 -8.98
C ILE A 117 8.56 5.73 -7.54
N LEU A 118 9.08 4.76 -6.79
CA LEU A 118 9.42 4.91 -5.39
C LEU A 118 10.78 5.62 -5.20
N ASP A 119 10.81 6.56 -4.25
CA ASP A 119 12.02 7.14 -3.66
C ASP A 119 11.85 7.21 -2.13
N GLY A 120 11.96 6.07 -1.46
CA GLY A 120 11.74 5.92 -0.04
C GLY A 120 11.30 4.51 0.34
N THR A 121 10.13 4.36 0.96
CA THR A 121 9.65 3.10 1.53
C THR A 121 8.37 2.59 0.84
N LEU A 122 8.32 1.29 0.55
CA LEU A 122 7.12 0.58 0.10
C LEU A 122 6.76 -0.47 1.15
N LEU A 123 5.55 -0.39 1.68
CA LEU A 123 5.00 -1.28 2.71
C LEU A 123 3.85 -2.09 2.12
N ILE A 124 3.90 -3.42 2.27
CA ILE A 124 2.89 -4.32 1.71
C ILE A 124 2.42 -5.26 2.82
N ALA A 125 1.19 -5.06 3.29
CA ALA A 125 0.51 -5.99 4.18
C ALA A 125 -0.21 -7.06 3.36
N ALA A 126 0.21 -8.31 3.50
CA ALA A 126 -0.39 -9.47 2.85
C ALA A 126 -1.17 -10.31 3.86
N TYR A 127 -2.48 -10.47 3.66
CA TYR A 127 -3.37 -11.27 4.50
C TYR A 127 -3.44 -12.70 3.96
N ILE A 128 -2.74 -13.62 4.60
CA ILE A 128 -2.49 -14.96 4.05
C ILE A 128 -3.53 -16.02 4.42
N GLN A 129 -4.50 -15.72 5.28
CA GLN A 129 -5.47 -16.71 5.78
C GLN A 129 -6.71 -16.90 4.89
N HIS A 130 -6.91 -16.05 3.88
CA HIS A 130 -7.99 -16.28 2.93
C HIS A 130 -7.57 -17.29 1.87
N ASP A 131 -8.56 -17.90 1.22
CA ASP A 131 -8.32 -18.87 0.16
C ASP A 131 -7.47 -18.27 -0.96
N GLY A 132 -6.30 -18.88 -1.22
CA GLY A 132 -5.32 -18.39 -2.19
C GLY A 132 -4.33 -17.32 -1.67
N GLY A 133 -4.56 -16.71 -0.51
CA GLY A 133 -3.74 -15.60 0.00
C GLY A 133 -2.27 -15.96 0.24
N TYR A 134 -2.01 -17.17 0.76
CA TYR A 134 -0.64 -17.63 0.94
C TYR A 134 0.09 -17.85 -0.40
N GLN A 135 -0.60 -18.38 -1.41
CA GLN A 135 -0.01 -18.56 -2.73
C GLN A 135 0.27 -17.23 -3.42
N GLU A 136 -0.63 -16.26 -3.26
CA GLU A 136 -0.44 -14.88 -3.76
C GLU A 136 0.80 -14.24 -3.13
N PHE A 137 0.97 -14.38 -1.80
CA PHE A 137 2.16 -13.92 -1.08
C PHE A 137 3.45 -14.59 -1.61
N LEU A 138 3.45 -15.92 -1.83
CA LEU A 138 4.62 -16.62 -2.38
C LEU A 138 4.95 -16.17 -3.81
N ASN A 139 3.94 -15.94 -4.63
CA ASN A 139 4.14 -15.44 -6.00
C ASN A 139 4.74 -14.03 -5.98
N LEU A 140 4.28 -13.16 -5.07
CA LEU A 140 4.85 -11.84 -4.88
C LEU A 140 6.33 -11.89 -4.47
N CYS A 141 6.69 -12.73 -3.50
CA CYS A 141 8.09 -12.91 -3.09
C CYS A 141 8.97 -13.35 -4.27
N LYS A 142 8.53 -14.35 -5.04
CA LYS A 142 9.23 -14.80 -6.26
C LYS A 142 9.39 -13.69 -7.30
N SER A 143 8.35 -12.87 -7.48
CA SER A 143 8.38 -11.74 -8.40
C SER A 143 9.39 -10.67 -7.97
N LEU A 144 9.45 -10.34 -6.68
CA LEU A 144 10.45 -9.43 -6.12
C LEU A 144 11.87 -9.95 -6.34
N GLU A 145 12.12 -11.22 -6.02
CA GLU A 145 13.43 -11.89 -6.21
C GLU A 145 13.85 -11.90 -7.68
N SER A 146 12.94 -12.25 -8.60
CA SER A 146 13.19 -12.28 -10.04
C SER A 146 13.52 -10.90 -10.62
N ASN A 147 13.04 -9.82 -9.98
CA ASN A 147 13.34 -8.45 -10.35
C ASN A 147 14.51 -7.84 -9.55
N ASN A 148 15.24 -8.65 -8.77
CA ASN A 148 16.35 -8.23 -7.92
C ASN A 148 15.96 -7.12 -6.91
N ILE A 149 14.71 -7.12 -6.43
CA ILE A 149 14.22 -6.18 -5.43
C ILE A 149 14.43 -6.79 -4.05
N LYS A 150 15.29 -6.15 -3.25
CA LYS A 150 15.55 -6.56 -1.87
C LYS A 150 14.41 -6.11 -0.97
N TYR A 151 13.99 -6.99 -0.08
CA TYR A 151 12.94 -6.72 0.91
C TYR A 151 13.27 -7.33 2.26
N THR A 152 12.64 -6.82 3.30
CA THR A 152 12.58 -7.43 4.63
C THR A 152 11.17 -7.95 4.87
N LEU A 153 11.07 -9.10 5.53
CA LEU A 153 9.80 -9.71 5.90
C LEU A 153 9.65 -9.66 7.43
N GLU A 154 8.53 -9.11 7.88
CA GLU A 154 8.06 -9.24 9.27
C GLU A 154 6.80 -10.12 9.29
N ASP A 155 6.74 -11.10 10.19
CA ASP A 155 5.66 -12.11 10.25
C ASP A 155 5.09 -12.38 11.64
N ASP A 156 5.40 -11.50 12.59
CA ASP A 156 4.94 -11.60 14.00
C ASP A 156 3.54 -11.01 14.22
N PHE A 157 2.60 -11.33 13.32
CA PHE A 157 1.23 -10.83 13.34
C PHE A 157 0.20 -11.95 13.51
N ASP A 158 0.40 -12.80 14.56
CA ASP A 158 -0.48 -13.93 14.90
C ASP A 158 -0.66 -14.96 13.76
N ASN A 159 0.35 -15.10 12.89
CA ASN A 159 0.38 -16.00 11.70
C ASN A 159 -0.73 -15.72 10.65
N LYS A 160 -1.35 -14.54 10.69
CA LYS A 160 -2.45 -14.16 9.78
C LYS A 160 -2.03 -13.25 8.67
N GLU A 161 -0.96 -12.53 8.91
CA GLU A 161 -0.51 -11.41 8.08
C GLU A 161 1.00 -11.48 7.92
N LYS A 162 1.48 -10.99 6.81
CA LYS A 162 2.91 -10.80 6.49
C LYS A 162 3.13 -9.37 6.06
N LEU A 163 4.17 -8.72 6.56
CA LEU A 163 4.54 -7.38 6.15
C LEU A 163 5.84 -7.42 5.36
N ILE A 164 5.77 -7.04 4.09
CA ILE A 164 6.94 -6.86 3.23
C ILE A 164 7.33 -5.38 3.28
N ILE A 165 8.61 -5.13 3.54
CA ILE A 165 9.19 -3.80 3.64
C ILE A 165 10.28 -3.68 2.57
N ILE A 166 10.12 -2.72 1.65
CA ILE A 166 11.09 -2.41 0.62
C ILE A 166 11.57 -0.99 0.84
N LYS A 167 12.89 -0.80 0.99
CA LYS A 167 13.52 0.53 1.07
C LYS A 167 14.33 0.78 -0.19
N LYS A 168 14.03 1.87 -0.90
CA LYS A 168 14.74 2.32 -2.09
C LYS A 168 15.29 3.72 -1.81
N GLY A 169 16.58 3.80 -1.55
CA GLY A 169 17.26 5.11 -1.42
C GLY A 169 17.32 5.85 -2.74
N ALA A 170 17.44 7.17 -2.70
CA ALA A 170 17.73 7.96 -3.88
C ALA A 170 18.97 7.38 -4.57
N VAL A 171 18.84 7.06 -5.86
CA VAL A 171 19.99 6.75 -6.68
C VAL A 171 20.91 7.96 -6.60
N LYS A 172 22.05 7.84 -5.85
CA LYS A 172 23.07 8.88 -5.90
C LYS A 172 23.43 9.04 -7.36
N LYS A 173 23.03 10.17 -7.98
CA LYS A 173 23.57 10.54 -9.27
C LYS A 173 25.07 10.60 -9.09
N LEU A 174 25.79 9.65 -9.61
CA LEU A 174 27.24 9.74 -9.79
C LEU A 174 27.46 10.91 -10.75
N ASN A 175 27.93 12.04 -10.20
CA ASN A 175 28.42 13.17 -10.98
C ASN A 175 29.67 12.76 -11.72
#